data_b3844e18961810a54de1eef0eec2c341
#
_entry.id   b3844e18961810a54de1eef0eec2c341
#
_cell.length_a   1.000
_cell.length_b   1.000
_cell.length_c   1.000
_cell.angle_alpha   90.00
_cell.angle_beta   90.00
_cell.angle_gamma   90.00
#
_symmetry.space_group_name_H-M   'P 1'
#
loop_
_entity.id
_entity.type
_entity.pdbx_description
1 polymer ?
#
loop_
_entity_poly.entity_id
_entity_poly.type
_entity_poly.pdbx_seq_one_letter_code
_entity_poly.pdbx_strand_id
1 'polypeptide(L)'
;MTIRALALALTITTLQPPQPPVTSQPQRWQPPDPVNLQVFPKDIAKPALIQAMRGFTQALDVRCEFCHVGEGNDLSKFDFASDDRRQKRNARLMMGMVTDINTKYLSDVPEPRPVDKPAVTCFTCHRGDVKPLTTKPQG
;
A
#
# COMPACT_ATOMS: atom_id res chain seq x y z
N MET A 1 20.30 -19.55 69.09
CA MET A 1 19.14 -18.61 69.12
C MET A 1 18.90 -18.15 67.70
N THR A 2 17.98 -18.78 66.98
CA THR A 2 17.71 -18.50 65.54
C THR A 2 16.35 -17.78 65.44
N ILE A 3 16.40 -16.51 65.09
CA ILE A 3 15.19 -15.68 64.91
C ILE A 3 14.69 -15.91 63.46
N ARG A 4 13.55 -16.53 63.32
CA ARG A 4 12.80 -16.65 62.08
C ARG A 4 11.98 -15.38 61.83
N ALA A 5 12.33 -14.60 60.84
CA ALA A 5 11.52 -13.48 60.38
C ALA A 5 10.39 -13.98 59.50
N LEU A 6 9.14 -13.77 59.93
CA LEU A 6 7.94 -14.02 59.15
C LEU A 6 7.70 -12.80 58.21
N ALA A 7 7.87 -13.02 56.89
CA ALA A 7 7.51 -12.00 55.92
C ALA A 7 6.00 -12.09 55.61
N LEU A 8 5.24 -11.07 55.97
CA LEU A 8 3.83 -10.92 55.63
C LEU A 8 3.73 -10.34 54.19
N ALA A 9 3.28 -11.14 53.25
CA ALA A 9 3.02 -10.67 51.89
C ALA A 9 1.65 -9.98 51.81
N LEU A 10 1.64 -8.65 51.67
CA LEU A 10 0.43 -7.89 51.36
C LEU A 10 0.07 -8.06 49.90
N THR A 11 -1.01 -8.76 49.62
CA THR A 11 -1.62 -8.84 48.26
C THR A 11 -2.47 -7.57 48.05
N ILE A 12 -1.97 -6.67 47.21
CA ILE A 12 -2.72 -5.50 46.74
C ILE A 12 -3.65 -5.94 45.63
N THR A 13 -4.94 -6.09 45.92
CA THR A 13 -5.98 -6.31 44.90
C THR A 13 -6.30 -4.97 44.26
N THR A 14 -5.80 -4.75 43.04
CA THR A 14 -6.14 -3.56 42.22
C THR A 14 -7.56 -3.74 41.68
N LEU A 15 -8.51 -2.93 42.16
CA LEU A 15 -9.83 -2.78 41.54
C LEU A 15 -9.65 -2.09 40.18
N GLN A 16 -9.75 -2.86 39.11
CA GLN A 16 -9.75 -2.32 37.75
C GLN A 16 -11.12 -1.67 37.47
N PRO A 17 -11.18 -0.39 37.05
CA PRO A 17 -12.44 0.25 36.72
C PRO A 17 -13.14 -0.49 35.57
N PRO A 18 -14.48 -0.51 35.50
CA PRO A 18 -15.23 -1.13 34.44
C PRO A 18 -14.84 -0.49 33.10
N GLN A 19 -14.37 -1.32 32.17
CA GLN A 19 -14.07 -0.85 30.82
C GLN A 19 -15.39 -0.56 30.11
N PRO A 20 -15.49 0.57 29.36
CA PRO A 20 -16.67 0.85 28.57
C PRO A 20 -16.88 -0.26 27.52
N PRO A 21 -18.12 -0.56 27.14
CA PRO A 21 -18.41 -1.58 26.14
C PRO A 21 -17.66 -1.25 24.86
N VAL A 22 -16.91 -2.23 24.33
CA VAL A 22 -16.22 -2.11 23.05
C VAL A 22 -17.30 -1.98 21.98
N THR A 23 -17.62 -0.77 21.58
CA THR A 23 -18.50 -0.52 20.43
C THR A 23 -17.81 -1.15 19.23
N SER A 24 -18.42 -2.19 18.67
CA SER A 24 -17.96 -2.82 17.44
C SER A 24 -17.92 -1.73 16.35
N GLN A 25 -16.73 -1.30 15.98
CA GLN A 25 -16.57 -0.39 14.86
C GLN A 25 -17.17 -1.09 13.63
N PRO A 26 -17.91 -0.35 12.77
CA PRO A 26 -18.44 -0.93 11.55
C PRO A 26 -17.28 -1.61 10.80
N GLN A 27 -17.45 -2.89 10.50
CA GLN A 27 -16.41 -3.72 9.90
C GLN A 27 -16.00 -3.09 8.57
N ARG A 28 -14.83 -2.45 8.57
CA ARG A 28 -14.27 -1.86 7.35
C ARG A 28 -14.10 -2.96 6.32
N TRP A 29 -14.63 -2.75 5.11
CA TRP A 29 -14.42 -3.66 3.99
C TRP A 29 -12.95 -4.07 3.87
N GLN A 30 -12.72 -5.36 3.72
CA GLN A 30 -11.39 -5.93 3.52
C GLN A 30 -11.28 -6.43 2.06
N PRO A 31 -10.21 -6.08 1.35
CA PRO A 31 -10.02 -6.59 0.00
C PRO A 31 -9.85 -8.13 0.02
N PRO A 32 -10.33 -8.82 -1.03
CA PRO A 32 -10.10 -10.26 -1.19
C PRO A 32 -8.61 -10.58 -1.30
N ASP A 33 -8.26 -11.86 -1.18
CA ASP A 33 -6.89 -12.30 -1.44
C ASP A 33 -6.52 -12.05 -2.91
N PRO A 34 -5.32 -11.52 -3.20
CA PRO A 34 -4.91 -11.25 -4.56
C PRO A 34 -4.62 -12.57 -5.29
N VAL A 35 -5.29 -12.80 -6.42
CA VAL A 35 -5.17 -14.06 -7.19
C VAL A 35 -4.47 -13.89 -8.55
N ASN A 36 -4.38 -12.68 -9.09
CA ASN A 36 -3.79 -12.38 -10.41
C ASN A 36 -2.59 -11.42 -10.31
N LEU A 37 -1.64 -11.74 -9.44
CA LEU A 37 -0.38 -10.99 -9.33
C LEU A 37 0.59 -11.47 -10.42
N GLN A 38 1.00 -10.56 -11.32
CA GLN A 38 1.95 -10.86 -12.40
C GLN A 38 3.29 -10.13 -12.23
N VAL A 39 3.30 -8.98 -11.56
CA VAL A 39 4.49 -8.16 -11.34
C VAL A 39 4.91 -8.14 -9.88
N PHE A 40 3.94 -8.06 -8.98
CA PHE A 40 4.22 -8.13 -7.55
C PHE A 40 4.57 -9.55 -7.09
N PRO A 41 5.38 -9.70 -6.03
CA PRO A 41 5.59 -11.01 -5.38
C PRO A 41 4.26 -11.66 -5.00
N LYS A 42 4.19 -12.99 -5.12
CA LYS A 42 2.95 -13.74 -4.82
C LYS A 42 2.55 -13.69 -3.36
N ASP A 43 3.52 -13.48 -2.48
CA ASP A 43 3.42 -13.38 -1.03
C ASP A 43 3.37 -11.94 -0.51
N ILE A 44 3.18 -10.97 -1.39
CA ILE A 44 3.06 -9.57 -0.97
C ILE A 44 1.99 -9.37 0.09
N ALA A 45 2.34 -8.71 1.19
CA ALA A 45 1.38 -8.37 2.23
C ALA A 45 0.25 -7.47 1.68
N LYS A 46 -1.01 -7.79 1.98
CA LYS A 46 -2.18 -7.00 1.52
C LYS A 46 -2.06 -5.49 1.78
N PRO A 47 -1.61 -5.02 2.97
CA PRO A 47 -1.43 -3.59 3.20
C PRO A 47 -0.43 -2.94 2.22
N ALA A 48 0.67 -3.62 1.91
CA ALA A 48 1.66 -3.13 0.96
C ALA A 48 1.11 -3.05 -0.46
N LEU A 49 0.36 -4.07 -0.90
CA LEU A 49 -0.33 -4.06 -2.19
C LEU A 49 -1.33 -2.91 -2.29
N ILE A 50 -2.15 -2.69 -1.26
CA ILE A 50 -3.12 -1.58 -1.22
C ILE A 50 -2.40 -0.23 -1.28
N GLN A 51 -1.29 -0.09 -0.57
CA GLN A 51 -0.48 1.13 -0.61
C GLN A 51 0.09 1.38 -2.01
N ALA A 52 0.57 0.35 -2.70
CA ALA A 52 1.02 0.46 -4.09
C ALA A 52 -0.12 0.92 -5.02
N MET A 53 -1.32 0.33 -4.90
CA MET A 53 -2.49 0.74 -5.69
C MET A 53 -2.88 2.21 -5.43
N ARG A 54 -2.82 2.67 -4.18
CA ARG A 54 -3.03 4.10 -3.84
C ARG A 54 -1.96 5.00 -4.46
N GLY A 55 -0.71 4.55 -4.47
CA GLY A 55 0.38 5.26 -5.14
C GLY A 55 0.11 5.44 -6.64
N PHE A 56 -0.44 4.43 -7.31
CA PHE A 56 -0.81 4.53 -8.73
C PHE A 56 -1.96 5.50 -8.96
N THR A 57 -3.02 5.45 -8.14
CA THR A 57 -4.14 6.39 -8.27
C THR A 57 -3.71 7.84 -8.06
N GLN A 58 -2.81 8.08 -7.11
CA GLN A 58 -2.25 9.41 -6.86
C GLN A 58 -1.32 9.89 -7.98
N ALA A 59 -0.49 8.97 -8.53
CA ALA A 59 0.46 9.33 -9.58
C ALA A 59 -0.22 9.67 -10.92
N LEU A 60 -1.42 9.16 -11.15
CA LEU A 60 -2.18 9.29 -12.39
C LEU A 60 -3.43 10.17 -12.25
N ASP A 61 -3.79 10.59 -11.02
CA ASP A 61 -5.06 11.24 -10.67
C ASP A 61 -6.29 10.49 -11.19
N VAL A 62 -6.34 9.19 -10.91
CA VAL A 62 -7.43 8.30 -11.31
C VAL A 62 -7.98 7.53 -10.12
N ARG A 63 -9.13 6.87 -10.32
CA ARG A 63 -9.77 5.99 -9.33
C ARG A 63 -9.58 4.52 -9.70
N CYS A 64 -10.04 3.63 -8.82
CA CYS A 64 -9.87 2.18 -8.95
C CYS A 64 -10.49 1.63 -10.24
N GLU A 65 -11.64 2.16 -10.65
CA GLU A 65 -12.37 1.75 -11.87
C GLU A 65 -11.63 2.04 -13.17
N PHE A 66 -10.62 2.91 -13.15
CA PHE A 66 -9.78 3.15 -14.32
C PHE A 66 -9.01 1.90 -14.76
N CYS A 67 -8.52 1.14 -13.77
CA CYS A 67 -7.70 -0.06 -14.02
C CYS A 67 -8.44 -1.37 -13.70
N HIS A 68 -9.46 -1.35 -12.85
CA HIS A 68 -10.19 -2.56 -12.44
C HIS A 68 -11.63 -2.53 -12.91
N VAL A 69 -12.19 -3.70 -13.18
CA VAL A 69 -13.61 -3.84 -13.54
C VAL A 69 -14.45 -3.60 -12.29
N GLY A 70 -15.34 -2.63 -12.35
CA GLY A 70 -16.21 -2.20 -11.26
C GLY A 70 -16.70 -0.79 -11.50
N GLU A 71 -17.66 -0.34 -10.70
CA GLU A 71 -18.25 0.99 -10.80
C GLU A 71 -18.48 1.61 -9.42
N GLY A 72 -18.34 2.92 -9.36
CA GLY A 72 -18.62 3.72 -8.18
C GLY A 72 -17.64 3.50 -7.04
N ASN A 73 -18.14 3.58 -5.80
CA ASN A 73 -17.31 3.55 -4.58
C ASN A 73 -17.41 2.22 -3.81
N ASP A 74 -18.25 1.31 -4.23
CA ASP A 74 -18.43 0.02 -3.56
C ASP A 74 -17.38 -0.99 -4.04
N LEU A 75 -16.24 -0.99 -3.38
CA LEU A 75 -15.11 -1.85 -3.73
C LEU A 75 -15.42 -3.35 -3.60
N SER A 76 -16.51 -3.73 -2.92
CA SER A 76 -16.92 -5.14 -2.80
C SER A 76 -17.45 -5.70 -4.13
N LYS A 77 -17.83 -4.82 -5.06
CA LYS A 77 -18.34 -5.15 -6.39
C LYS A 77 -17.27 -5.14 -7.48
N PHE A 78 -16.03 -4.89 -7.11
CA PHE A 78 -14.94 -4.85 -8.08
C PHE A 78 -14.36 -6.24 -8.34
N ASP A 79 -14.14 -6.55 -9.61
CA ASP A 79 -13.30 -7.66 -10.03
C ASP A 79 -11.84 -7.17 -10.16
N PHE A 80 -11.11 -7.28 -9.04
CA PHE A 80 -9.70 -6.92 -9.02
C PHE A 80 -8.81 -7.92 -9.77
N ALA A 81 -9.30 -9.12 -10.05
CA ALA A 81 -8.55 -10.16 -10.76
C ALA A 81 -8.60 -10.01 -12.28
N SER A 82 -9.74 -9.54 -12.83
CA SER A 82 -9.93 -9.39 -14.27
C SER A 82 -8.82 -8.54 -14.94
N ASP A 83 -8.42 -8.96 -16.13
CA ASP A 83 -7.50 -8.24 -17.02
C ASP A 83 -8.22 -7.55 -18.20
N ASP A 84 -9.55 -7.41 -18.15
CA ASP A 84 -10.33 -6.82 -19.24
C ASP A 84 -9.97 -5.35 -19.48
N ARG A 85 -9.62 -4.63 -18.40
CA ARG A 85 -9.17 -3.24 -18.54
C ARG A 85 -7.77 -3.17 -19.12
N ARG A 86 -7.64 -2.58 -20.33
CA ARG A 86 -6.34 -2.34 -20.96
C ARG A 86 -5.38 -1.55 -20.07
N GLN A 87 -5.89 -0.62 -19.29
CA GLN A 87 -5.13 0.23 -18.38
C GLN A 87 -4.38 -0.61 -17.34
N LYS A 88 -4.99 -1.66 -16.80
CA LYS A 88 -4.34 -2.59 -15.87
C LYS A 88 -3.17 -3.32 -16.54
N ARG A 89 -3.35 -3.79 -17.78
CA ARG A 89 -2.28 -4.45 -18.55
C ARG A 89 -1.14 -3.48 -18.85
N ASN A 90 -1.47 -2.25 -19.25
CA ASN A 90 -0.47 -1.21 -19.50
C ASN A 90 0.30 -0.84 -18.23
N ALA A 91 -0.38 -0.75 -17.07
CA ALA A 91 0.27 -0.46 -15.80
C ALA A 91 1.35 -1.51 -15.47
N ARG A 92 1.12 -2.80 -15.75
CA ARG A 92 2.13 -3.85 -15.55
C ARG A 92 3.37 -3.63 -16.40
N LEU A 93 3.21 -3.22 -17.67
CA LEU A 93 4.34 -2.86 -18.53
C LEU A 93 5.12 -1.66 -17.98
N MET A 94 4.40 -0.63 -17.53
CA MET A 94 5.03 0.56 -16.93
C MET A 94 5.76 0.22 -15.62
N MET A 95 5.22 -0.68 -14.80
CA MET A 95 5.90 -1.16 -13.59
C MET A 95 7.23 -1.84 -13.93
N GLY A 96 7.25 -2.71 -14.94
CA GLY A 96 8.48 -3.34 -15.44
C GLY A 96 9.50 -2.29 -15.90
N MET A 97 9.06 -1.32 -16.69
CA MET A 97 9.92 -0.22 -17.15
C MET A 97 10.51 0.58 -15.99
N VAL A 98 9.70 0.97 -15.00
CA VAL A 98 10.17 1.71 -13.82
C VAL A 98 11.17 0.89 -13.01
N THR A 99 10.93 -0.42 -12.87
CA THR A 99 11.89 -1.34 -12.23
C THR A 99 13.21 -1.36 -13.00
N ASP A 100 13.17 -1.53 -14.29
CA ASP A 100 14.37 -1.56 -15.14
C ASP A 100 15.15 -0.25 -15.07
N ILE A 101 14.49 0.88 -15.13
CA ILE A 101 15.15 2.20 -14.96
C ILE A 101 15.89 2.26 -13.64
N ASN A 102 15.26 1.91 -12.53
CA ASN A 102 15.86 2.01 -11.21
C ASN A 102 16.99 0.99 -10.99
N THR A 103 16.87 -0.22 -11.55
CA THR A 103 17.81 -1.32 -11.25
C THR A 103 18.92 -1.48 -12.27
N LYS A 104 18.67 -1.11 -13.53
CA LYS A 104 19.66 -1.30 -14.62
C LYS A 104 20.36 -0.01 -15.00
N TYR A 105 19.67 1.13 -14.96
CA TYR A 105 20.19 2.39 -15.50
C TYR A 105 20.59 3.39 -14.43
N LEU A 106 19.94 3.32 -13.26
CA LEU A 106 20.18 4.28 -12.17
C LEU A 106 20.78 3.65 -10.92
N SER A 107 21.09 2.35 -10.93
CA SER A 107 21.73 1.66 -9.79
C SER A 107 23.03 2.31 -9.36
N ASP A 108 23.85 2.70 -10.33
CA ASP A 108 25.22 3.18 -10.14
C ASP A 108 25.33 4.72 -10.19
N VAL A 109 24.21 5.42 -10.35
CA VAL A 109 24.20 6.88 -10.36
C VAL A 109 24.28 7.40 -8.94
N PRO A 110 25.41 8.05 -8.53
CA PRO A 110 25.55 8.62 -7.21
C PRO A 110 24.67 9.85 -7.08
N GLU A 111 23.60 9.73 -6.30
CA GLU A 111 22.69 10.85 -6.00
C GLU A 111 22.46 10.96 -4.49
N PRO A 112 22.21 12.18 -3.99
CA PRO A 112 21.89 12.41 -2.59
C PRO A 112 20.42 12.02 -2.30
N ARG A 113 20.05 10.75 -2.47
CA ARG A 113 18.72 10.23 -2.16
C ARG A 113 18.80 9.16 -1.06
N PRO A 114 17.74 8.98 -0.29
CA PRO A 114 17.66 7.86 0.66
C PRO A 114 17.82 6.53 -0.09
N VAL A 115 18.66 5.65 0.44
CA VAL A 115 19.00 4.35 -0.17
C VAL A 115 17.77 3.44 -0.33
N ASP A 116 16.73 3.66 0.47
CA ASP A 116 15.49 2.91 0.52
C ASP A 116 14.40 3.43 -0.44
N LYS A 117 14.69 4.49 -1.22
CA LYS A 117 13.70 5.07 -2.13
C LYS A 117 14.13 4.96 -3.60
N PRO A 118 13.22 4.56 -4.50
CA PRO A 118 13.51 4.51 -5.92
C PRO A 118 13.76 5.93 -6.48
N ALA A 119 14.68 6.04 -7.42
CA ALA A 119 14.96 7.29 -8.13
C ALA A 119 13.77 7.76 -8.97
N VAL A 120 13.15 6.80 -9.66
CA VAL A 120 12.02 7.02 -10.56
C VAL A 120 10.81 6.26 -10.05
N THR A 121 9.68 6.94 -10.02
CA THR A 121 8.37 6.39 -9.69
C THR A 121 7.37 6.70 -10.80
N CYS A 122 6.16 6.17 -10.71
CA CYS A 122 5.08 6.53 -11.64
C CYS A 122 4.85 8.06 -11.67
N PHE A 123 4.89 8.70 -10.50
CA PHE A 123 4.69 10.15 -10.38
C PHE A 123 5.79 10.97 -11.08
N THR A 124 7.02 10.45 -11.17
CA THR A 124 8.13 11.15 -11.85
C THR A 124 7.78 11.54 -13.28
N CYS A 125 7.08 10.65 -13.99
CA CYS A 125 6.65 10.88 -15.37
C CYS A 125 5.21 11.41 -15.47
N HIS A 126 4.29 10.87 -14.67
CA HIS A 126 2.86 11.13 -14.82
C HIS A 126 2.39 12.41 -14.12
N ARG A 127 2.93 12.75 -12.95
CA ARG A 127 2.66 14.02 -12.24
C ARG A 127 1.18 14.34 -12.02
N GLY A 128 0.35 13.32 -11.83
CA GLY A 128 -1.09 13.48 -11.68
C GLY A 128 -1.85 13.46 -13.01
N ASP A 129 -1.26 12.92 -14.09
CA ASP A 129 -1.96 12.76 -15.37
C ASP A 129 -1.68 11.37 -15.96
N VAL A 130 -2.70 10.81 -16.60
CA VAL A 130 -2.58 9.52 -17.31
C VAL A 130 -1.56 9.60 -18.46
N LYS A 131 -1.42 10.76 -19.09
CA LYS A 131 -0.47 11.01 -20.18
C LYS A 131 0.70 11.85 -19.68
N PRO A 132 1.92 11.30 -19.61
CA PRO A 132 3.09 12.11 -19.32
C PRO A 132 3.24 13.26 -20.30
N LEU A 133 3.69 14.41 -19.82
CA LEU A 133 4.00 15.55 -20.67
C LEU A 133 5.18 15.21 -21.58
N THR A 134 5.03 15.47 -22.88
CA THR A 134 6.09 15.30 -23.90
C THR A 134 6.79 16.61 -24.24
N THR A 135 6.21 17.73 -23.82
CA THR A 135 6.74 19.08 -24.02
C THR A 135 6.59 19.91 -22.75
N LYS A 136 7.41 20.96 -22.62
CA LYS A 136 7.26 21.92 -21.53
C LYS A 136 5.89 22.61 -21.63
N PRO A 137 5.13 22.72 -20.50
CA PRO A 137 3.93 23.54 -20.50
C PRO A 137 4.23 24.97 -20.97
N GLN A 138 3.40 25.49 -21.85
CA GLN A 138 3.43 26.90 -22.21
C GLN A 138 2.92 27.68 -21.01
N GLY A 139 3.77 28.54 -20.44
CA GLY A 139 3.46 29.43 -19.31
C GLY A 139 2.58 30.60 -19.72
#